data_36c7af95bb095e68c02036f26a0ff500
#
_entry.id   36c7af95bb095e68c02036f26a0ff500
#
_cell.length_a   1.000
_cell.length_b   1.000
_cell.length_c   1.000
_cell.angle_alpha   90.00
_cell.angle_beta   90.00
_cell.angle_gamma   90.00
#
_symmetry.space_group_name_H-M   'P 1'
#
loop_
_entity.id
_entity.type
_entity.pdbx_description
1 polymer ?
#
loop_
_entity_poly.entity_id
_entity_poly.type
_entity_poly.pdbx_seq_one_letter_code
_entity_poly.pdbx_strand_id
1 'polypeptide(L)'
;MKKTERPIITFPNGQTVCPLGQGTWKMGQSAARRHEEIRALQHGIELGMNLVDTAEMYDNEELVGEAGRDCREKVLLVSKVLPSNASYRGTKLACERSLLKLGTEYIDLYLLHWKGRHPYEETVRAMTELQQEGKIRLWGVSNMDTADMERIVSLSGGSGCATDQVLYNL
;
A
#
# COMPACT_ATOMS: atom_id res chain seq x y z
N MET A 1 -25.56 -26.93 -1.52
CA MET A 1 -24.86 -25.93 -2.29
C MET A 1 -23.36 -26.11 -2.06
N LYS A 2 -22.55 -26.37 -3.10
CA LYS A 2 -21.08 -26.38 -2.97
C LYS A 2 -20.65 -24.95 -2.59
N LYS A 3 -19.96 -24.79 -1.45
CA LYS A 3 -19.24 -23.55 -1.15
C LYS A 3 -18.22 -23.37 -2.28
N THR A 4 -18.47 -22.44 -3.18
CA THR A 4 -17.44 -22.00 -4.13
C THR A 4 -16.33 -21.40 -3.29
N GLU A 5 -15.16 -22.04 -3.30
CA GLU A 5 -13.96 -21.48 -2.69
C GLU A 5 -13.73 -20.12 -3.30
N ARG A 6 -13.58 -19.09 -2.45
CA ARG A 6 -13.28 -17.73 -2.93
C ARG A 6 -11.88 -17.76 -3.54
N PRO A 7 -11.66 -17.18 -4.72
CA PRO A 7 -10.32 -17.05 -5.26
C PRO A 7 -9.45 -16.26 -4.27
N ILE A 8 -8.18 -16.62 -4.16
CA ILE A 8 -7.18 -15.94 -3.34
C ILE A 8 -5.99 -15.58 -4.19
N ILE A 9 -5.32 -14.47 -3.85
CA ILE A 9 -4.02 -14.07 -4.38
C ILE A 9 -3.00 -14.30 -3.28
N THR A 10 -1.83 -14.86 -3.64
CA THR A 10 -0.72 -15.08 -2.71
C THR A 10 0.43 -14.16 -3.08
N PHE A 11 0.88 -13.33 -2.13
CA PHE A 11 2.06 -12.49 -2.27
C PHE A 11 3.36 -13.28 -2.07
N PRO A 12 4.53 -12.75 -2.52
CA PRO A 12 5.82 -13.46 -2.39
C PRO A 12 6.19 -13.87 -0.95
N ASN A 13 5.70 -13.14 0.05
CA ASN A 13 5.91 -13.47 1.48
C ASN A 13 4.94 -14.54 2.02
N GLY A 14 4.10 -15.13 1.17
CA GLY A 14 3.10 -16.12 1.55
C GLY A 14 1.77 -15.56 2.07
N GLN A 15 1.66 -14.25 2.23
CA GLN A 15 0.41 -13.60 2.65
C GLN A 15 -0.66 -13.73 1.57
N THR A 16 -1.88 -14.05 1.96
CA THR A 16 -3.00 -14.26 1.04
C THR A 16 -4.08 -13.21 1.23
N VAL A 17 -4.69 -12.79 0.13
CA VAL A 17 -5.78 -11.82 0.13
C VAL A 17 -6.89 -12.20 -0.84
N CYS A 18 -8.08 -11.67 -0.58
CA CYS A 18 -9.15 -11.63 -1.57
C CYS A 18 -8.71 -10.78 -2.77
N PRO A 19 -8.98 -11.21 -4.02
CA PRO A 19 -8.64 -10.43 -5.21
C PRO A 19 -9.41 -9.09 -5.32
N LEU A 20 -10.49 -8.94 -4.55
CA LEU A 20 -11.22 -7.68 -4.44
C LEU A 20 -10.72 -6.90 -3.23
N GLY A 21 -10.17 -5.73 -3.46
CA GLY A 21 -9.73 -4.77 -2.44
C GLY A 21 -10.62 -3.53 -2.39
N GLN A 22 -10.35 -2.68 -1.42
CA GLN A 22 -11.05 -1.41 -1.18
C GLN A 22 -10.08 -0.24 -1.41
N GLY A 23 -10.31 0.55 -2.46
CA GLY A 23 -9.57 1.79 -2.71
C GLY A 23 -10.21 2.96 -1.97
N THR A 24 -9.38 3.84 -1.41
CA THR A 24 -9.85 4.95 -0.58
C THR A 24 -9.68 6.33 -1.23
N TRP A 25 -9.28 6.38 -2.48
CA TRP A 25 -9.15 7.66 -3.17
C TRP A 25 -10.45 8.47 -3.10
N LYS A 26 -10.37 9.74 -2.71
CA LYS A 26 -11.47 10.67 -2.44
C LYS A 26 -12.30 10.39 -1.16
N MET A 27 -11.97 9.41 -0.35
CA MET A 27 -12.53 9.29 0.99
C MET A 27 -11.88 10.32 1.92
N GLY A 28 -12.58 10.70 2.99
CA GLY A 28 -12.09 11.66 3.99
C GLY A 28 -12.24 13.14 3.61
N GLN A 29 -12.77 13.47 2.44
CA GLN A 29 -12.95 14.86 1.99
C GLN A 29 -14.07 15.62 2.71
N SER A 30 -14.94 14.93 3.40
CA SER A 30 -16.08 15.51 4.12
C SER A 30 -16.15 14.97 5.54
N ALA A 31 -16.01 15.86 6.52
CA ALA A 31 -16.16 15.50 7.93
C ALA A 31 -17.53 14.88 8.23
N ALA A 32 -18.58 15.33 7.54
CA ALA A 32 -19.93 14.81 7.72
C ALA A 32 -20.08 13.34 7.27
N ARG A 33 -19.27 12.89 6.29
CA ARG A 33 -19.30 11.49 5.78
C ARG A 33 -18.29 10.58 6.42
N ARG A 34 -17.36 11.12 7.21
CA ARG A 34 -16.25 10.37 7.78
C ARG A 34 -16.69 9.06 8.46
N HIS A 35 -17.71 9.12 9.29
CA HIS A 35 -18.21 7.96 10.02
C HIS A 35 -18.82 6.89 9.09
N GLU A 36 -19.53 7.30 8.06
CA GLU A 36 -20.09 6.39 7.05
C GLU A 36 -18.99 5.71 6.24
N GLU A 37 -17.96 6.46 5.86
CA GLU A 37 -16.81 5.95 5.10
C GLU A 37 -16.01 4.94 5.92
N ILE A 38 -15.79 5.20 7.21
CA ILE A 38 -15.16 4.23 8.13
C ILE A 38 -16.00 2.95 8.21
N ARG A 39 -17.30 3.05 8.43
CA ARG A 39 -18.19 1.88 8.49
C ARG A 39 -18.23 1.10 7.19
N ALA A 40 -18.16 1.78 6.03
CA ALA A 40 -18.10 1.12 4.74
C ALA A 40 -16.83 0.26 4.59
N LEU A 41 -15.66 0.80 5.00
CA LEU A 41 -14.40 0.03 5.01
C LEU A 41 -14.47 -1.16 5.96
N GLN A 42 -14.97 -0.96 7.18
CA GLN A 42 -15.13 -2.02 8.17
C GLN A 42 -16.04 -3.14 7.64
N HIS A 43 -17.17 -2.78 7.05
CA HIS A 43 -18.08 -3.76 6.46
C HIS A 43 -17.43 -4.53 5.29
N GLY A 44 -16.64 -3.85 4.45
CA GLY A 44 -15.85 -4.51 3.40
C GLY A 44 -14.85 -5.52 3.97
N ILE A 45 -14.16 -5.18 5.06
CA ILE A 45 -13.24 -6.09 5.76
C ILE A 45 -13.99 -7.31 6.32
N GLU A 46 -15.14 -7.12 6.94
CA GLU A 46 -16.01 -8.20 7.44
C GLU A 46 -16.46 -9.15 6.32
N LEU A 47 -16.73 -8.61 5.13
CA LEU A 47 -17.06 -9.40 3.94
C LEU A 47 -15.85 -10.10 3.30
N GLY A 48 -14.63 -9.87 3.82
CA GLY A 48 -13.39 -10.49 3.36
C GLY A 48 -12.65 -9.69 2.27
N MET A 49 -13.04 -8.45 1.96
CA MET A 49 -12.27 -7.51 1.15
C MET A 49 -11.19 -6.85 2.03
N ASN A 50 -10.22 -7.64 2.42
CA ASN A 50 -9.24 -7.28 3.44
C ASN A 50 -8.00 -6.55 2.91
N LEU A 51 -7.85 -6.35 1.60
CA LEU A 51 -6.88 -5.43 1.02
C LEU A 51 -7.47 -4.02 1.05
N VAL A 52 -6.84 -3.10 1.77
CA VAL A 52 -7.25 -1.69 1.85
C VAL A 52 -6.12 -0.82 1.33
N ASP A 53 -6.42 -0.08 0.27
CA ASP A 53 -5.46 0.75 -0.47
C ASP A 53 -5.67 2.24 -0.17
N THR A 54 -4.63 2.87 0.33
CA THR A 54 -4.53 4.31 0.51
C THR A 54 -3.22 4.87 -0.05
N ALA A 55 -2.91 6.13 0.19
CA ALA A 55 -1.67 6.79 -0.20
C ALA A 55 -1.44 8.08 0.60
N GLU A 56 -0.18 8.48 0.76
CA GLU A 56 0.22 9.79 1.31
C GLU A 56 -0.56 10.94 0.65
N MET A 57 -0.75 10.87 -0.68
CA MET A 57 -1.45 11.89 -1.47
C MET A 57 -2.94 12.01 -1.15
N TYR A 58 -3.59 10.95 -0.66
CA TYR A 58 -5.04 10.96 -0.47
C TYR A 58 -5.48 11.71 0.80
N ASP A 59 -4.52 11.97 1.69
CA ASP A 59 -4.72 12.66 2.98
C ASP A 59 -5.86 12.07 3.84
N ASN A 60 -5.99 10.74 3.77
CA ASN A 60 -7.02 9.98 4.48
C ASN A 60 -6.47 8.78 5.26
N GLU A 61 -5.15 8.70 5.44
CA GLU A 61 -4.50 7.59 6.15
C GLU A 61 -5.02 7.45 7.60
N GLU A 62 -5.36 8.56 8.27
CA GLU A 62 -5.96 8.52 9.62
C GLU A 62 -7.34 7.84 9.62
N LEU A 63 -8.16 8.10 8.61
CA LEU A 63 -9.47 7.46 8.44
C LEU A 63 -9.31 5.96 8.21
N VAL A 64 -8.35 5.57 7.35
CA VAL A 64 -8.06 4.17 7.06
C VAL A 64 -7.52 3.45 8.30
N GLY A 65 -6.62 4.09 9.04
CA GLY A 65 -6.10 3.57 10.31
C GLY A 65 -7.20 3.34 11.36
N GLU A 66 -8.14 4.28 11.47
CA GLU A 66 -9.30 4.12 12.36
C GLU A 66 -10.19 2.95 11.93
N ALA A 67 -10.44 2.80 10.63
CA ALA A 67 -11.27 1.71 10.10
C ALA A 67 -10.66 0.31 10.39
N GLY A 68 -9.34 0.17 10.32
CA GLY A 68 -8.63 -1.09 10.52
C GLY A 68 -8.16 -1.37 11.95
N ARG A 69 -8.34 -0.43 12.89
CA ARG A 69 -7.71 -0.48 14.23
C ARG A 69 -7.97 -1.78 14.99
N ASP A 70 -9.22 -2.22 15.03
CA ASP A 70 -9.63 -3.36 15.84
C ASP A 70 -9.38 -4.73 15.15
N CYS A 71 -8.87 -4.71 13.93
CA CYS A 71 -8.61 -5.91 13.13
C CYS A 71 -7.37 -5.77 12.23
N ARG A 72 -6.37 -5.01 12.68
CA ARG A 72 -5.17 -4.68 11.90
C ARG A 72 -4.48 -5.91 11.29
N GLU A 73 -4.42 -7.01 12.02
CA GLU A 73 -3.81 -8.27 11.60
C GLU A 73 -4.57 -8.99 10.48
N LYS A 74 -5.83 -8.62 10.24
CA LYS A 74 -6.66 -9.16 9.15
C LYS A 74 -6.58 -8.34 7.88
N VAL A 75 -6.04 -7.10 7.97
CA VAL A 75 -5.98 -6.15 6.86
C VAL A 75 -4.62 -6.23 6.18
N LEU A 76 -4.60 -6.40 4.86
CA LEU A 76 -3.45 -6.09 4.04
C LEU A 76 -3.52 -4.61 3.68
N LEU A 77 -2.73 -3.81 4.37
CA LEU A 77 -2.72 -2.37 4.25
C LEU A 77 -1.70 -1.92 3.21
N VAL A 78 -2.19 -1.18 2.21
CA VAL A 78 -1.35 -0.58 1.15
C VAL A 78 -1.31 0.91 1.35
N SER A 79 -0.11 1.50 1.36
CA SER A 79 0.07 2.95 1.22
C SER A 79 1.18 3.26 0.22
N LYS A 80 1.34 4.54 -0.15
CA LYS A 80 2.22 4.93 -1.25
C LYS A 80 2.94 6.24 -0.91
N VAL A 81 4.24 6.28 -1.23
CA VAL A 81 5.02 7.52 -1.14
C VAL A 81 4.84 8.36 -2.40
N LEU A 82 4.66 9.67 -2.22
CA LEU A 82 4.65 10.63 -3.33
C LEU A 82 6.01 10.67 -4.03
N PRO A 83 6.05 10.78 -5.38
CA PRO A 83 7.29 10.90 -6.13
C PRO A 83 8.18 12.08 -5.70
N SER A 84 7.59 13.16 -5.21
CA SER A 84 8.33 14.30 -4.65
C SER A 84 9.13 13.95 -3.39
N ASN A 85 8.71 12.92 -2.67
CA ASN A 85 9.32 12.41 -1.45
C ASN A 85 10.16 11.14 -1.69
N ALA A 86 10.37 10.72 -2.94
CA ALA A 86 11.00 9.45 -3.30
C ALA A 86 12.53 9.44 -3.25
N SER A 87 13.19 10.47 -2.67
CA SER A 87 14.60 10.39 -2.29
C SER A 87 14.78 9.37 -1.16
N TYR A 88 16.00 8.88 -0.96
CA TYR A 88 16.30 7.93 0.12
C TYR A 88 15.76 8.40 1.49
N ARG A 89 16.14 9.62 1.91
CA ARG A 89 15.68 10.19 3.18
C ARG A 89 14.18 10.51 3.15
N GLY A 90 13.69 11.03 2.04
CA GLY A 90 12.29 11.41 1.87
C GLY A 90 11.35 10.22 1.98
N THR A 91 11.69 9.08 1.35
CA THR A 91 10.91 7.83 1.42
C THR A 91 10.81 7.32 2.86
N LYS A 92 11.92 7.33 3.62
CA LYS A 92 11.91 6.90 5.03
C LYS A 92 11.04 7.81 5.89
N LEU A 93 11.17 9.13 5.76
CA LEU A 93 10.35 10.09 6.49
C LEU A 93 8.87 10.03 6.09
N ALA A 94 8.56 9.80 4.81
CA ALA A 94 7.19 9.63 4.33
C ALA A 94 6.55 8.37 4.93
N CYS A 95 7.28 7.25 4.95
CA CYS A 95 6.82 6.01 5.58
C CYS A 95 6.53 6.21 7.08
N GLU A 96 7.41 6.89 7.80
CA GLU A 96 7.20 7.17 9.23
C GLU A 96 5.96 8.04 9.47
N ARG A 97 5.72 9.04 8.64
CA ARG A 97 4.49 9.85 8.71
C ARG A 97 3.24 9.02 8.40
N SER A 98 3.30 8.15 7.39
CA SER A 98 2.20 7.24 7.06
C SER A 98 1.91 6.28 8.21
N LEU A 99 2.92 5.67 8.82
CA LEU A 99 2.76 4.80 9.99
C LEU A 99 2.07 5.53 11.16
N LEU A 100 2.49 6.77 11.43
CA LEU A 100 1.89 7.60 12.48
C LEU A 100 0.42 7.89 12.21
N LYS A 101 0.08 8.32 10.98
CA LYS A 101 -1.30 8.62 10.56
C LYS A 101 -2.18 7.37 10.57
N LEU A 102 -1.67 6.26 10.10
CA LEU A 102 -2.35 4.96 10.09
C LEU A 102 -2.49 4.34 11.49
N GLY A 103 -1.73 4.83 12.48
CA GLY A 103 -1.75 4.29 13.84
C GLY A 103 -1.27 2.84 13.91
N THR A 104 -0.27 2.45 13.13
CA THR A 104 0.26 1.09 13.05
C THR A 104 1.80 1.10 13.04
N GLU A 105 2.40 0.00 13.47
CA GLU A 105 3.85 -0.17 13.46
C GLU A 105 4.40 -0.64 12.10
N TYR A 106 3.55 -1.14 11.20
CA TYR A 106 3.95 -1.63 9.88
C TYR A 106 2.89 -1.42 8.81
N ILE A 107 3.34 -1.26 7.56
CA ILE A 107 2.51 -1.30 6.34
C ILE A 107 2.79 -2.63 5.64
N ASP A 108 1.75 -3.32 5.16
CA ASP A 108 1.91 -4.61 4.49
C ASP A 108 2.55 -4.47 3.10
N LEU A 109 2.14 -3.46 2.35
CA LEU A 109 2.68 -3.16 1.02
C LEU A 109 2.86 -1.66 0.85
N TYR A 110 4.10 -1.20 0.67
CA TYR A 110 4.42 0.21 0.48
C TYR A 110 4.94 0.46 -0.93
N LEU A 111 4.31 1.39 -1.65
CA LEU A 111 4.55 1.60 -3.07
C LEU A 111 5.17 2.98 -3.36
N LEU A 112 6.00 3.06 -4.41
CA LEU A 112 6.24 4.33 -5.09
C LEU A 112 5.02 4.63 -5.98
N HIS A 113 4.33 5.74 -5.74
CA HIS A 113 3.00 6.02 -6.32
C HIS A 113 3.02 6.18 -7.85
N TRP A 114 4.06 6.77 -8.41
CA TRP A 114 4.40 6.85 -9.84
C TRP A 114 5.84 7.35 -9.99
N LYS A 115 6.36 7.32 -11.21
CA LYS A 115 7.69 7.81 -11.57
C LYS A 115 7.85 9.30 -11.20
N GLY A 116 8.93 9.63 -10.50
CA GLY A 116 9.30 10.98 -10.12
C GLY A 116 10.62 11.44 -10.72
N ARG A 117 11.24 12.43 -10.09
CA ARG A 117 12.55 12.99 -10.50
C ARG A 117 13.72 12.32 -9.77
N HIS A 118 13.45 11.62 -8.66
CA HIS A 118 14.49 10.95 -7.89
C HIS A 118 14.94 9.67 -8.60
N PRO A 119 16.25 9.35 -8.54
CA PRO A 119 16.75 8.08 -9.05
C PRO A 119 16.07 6.91 -8.32
N TYR A 120 15.71 5.85 -9.06
CA TYR A 120 15.09 4.65 -8.48
C TYR A 120 15.98 3.99 -7.42
N GLU A 121 17.29 4.08 -7.59
CA GLU A 121 18.30 3.57 -6.66
C GLU A 121 18.07 4.08 -5.22
N GLU A 122 17.70 5.35 -5.07
CA GLU A 122 17.42 5.95 -3.76
C GLU A 122 16.16 5.36 -3.14
N THR A 123 15.08 5.26 -3.92
CA THR A 123 13.80 4.70 -3.46
C THR A 123 13.95 3.21 -3.13
N VAL A 124 14.55 2.42 -4.03
CA VAL A 124 14.78 0.98 -3.83
C VAL A 124 15.60 0.72 -2.57
N ARG A 125 16.68 1.48 -2.36
CA ARG A 125 17.49 1.38 -1.15
C ARG A 125 16.66 1.68 0.11
N ALA A 126 15.87 2.78 0.10
CA ALA A 126 15.04 3.14 1.24
C ALA A 126 13.98 2.08 1.54
N MET A 127 13.30 1.54 0.51
CA MET A 127 12.30 0.49 0.66
C MET A 127 12.90 -0.80 1.22
N THR A 128 14.09 -1.20 0.73
CA THR A 128 14.81 -2.38 1.22
C THR A 128 15.16 -2.23 2.71
N GLU A 129 15.65 -1.06 3.13
CA GLU A 129 15.97 -0.80 4.53
C GLU A 129 14.72 -0.75 5.41
N LEU A 130 13.64 -0.09 4.97
CA LEU A 130 12.35 -0.08 5.69
C LEU A 130 11.79 -1.49 5.89
N GLN A 131 11.99 -2.38 4.91
CA GLN A 131 11.60 -3.78 5.01
C GLN A 131 12.47 -4.52 6.04
N GLN A 132 13.77 -4.29 6.06
CA GLN A 132 14.69 -4.86 7.07
C GLN A 132 14.39 -4.35 8.48
N GLU A 133 13.97 -3.08 8.61
CA GLU A 133 13.53 -2.48 9.87
C GLU A 133 12.14 -2.99 10.32
N GLY A 134 11.45 -3.78 9.50
CA GLY A 134 10.10 -4.29 9.78
C GLY A 134 8.98 -3.26 9.68
N LYS A 135 9.29 -2.03 9.22
CA LYS A 135 8.30 -0.96 9.02
C LYS A 135 7.38 -1.22 7.83
N ILE A 136 7.85 -1.97 6.85
CA ILE A 136 7.04 -2.46 5.73
C ILE A 136 7.29 -3.97 5.55
N ARG A 137 6.26 -4.72 5.12
CA ARG A 137 6.38 -6.17 4.87
C ARG A 137 6.85 -6.45 3.46
N LEU A 138 6.28 -5.75 2.50
CA LEU A 138 6.60 -5.80 1.08
C LEU A 138 6.71 -4.37 0.55
N TRP A 139 7.44 -4.21 -0.54
CA TRP A 139 7.44 -2.97 -1.29
C TRP A 139 7.21 -3.24 -2.78
N GLY A 140 6.80 -2.20 -3.49
CA GLY A 140 6.58 -2.24 -4.93
C GLY A 140 6.48 -0.83 -5.50
N VAL A 141 5.91 -0.77 -6.66
CA VAL A 141 5.72 0.47 -7.42
C VAL A 141 4.29 0.58 -7.92
N SER A 142 3.96 1.69 -8.54
CA SER A 142 2.67 1.93 -9.18
C SER A 142 2.86 2.79 -10.42
N ASN A 143 2.09 2.49 -11.47
CA ASN A 143 2.09 3.22 -12.73
C ASN A 143 3.45 3.27 -13.44
N MET A 144 4.22 2.19 -13.39
CA MET A 144 5.47 2.06 -14.14
C MET A 144 5.22 1.44 -15.51
N ASP A 145 6.02 1.82 -16.49
CA ASP A 145 6.07 1.11 -17.77
C ASP A 145 7.07 -0.06 -17.71
N THR A 146 7.11 -0.85 -18.78
CA THR A 146 8.00 -2.02 -18.86
C THR A 146 9.47 -1.64 -18.70
N ALA A 147 9.92 -0.53 -19.32
CA ALA A 147 11.31 -0.10 -19.23
C ALA A 147 11.69 0.36 -17.81
N ASP A 148 10.78 1.05 -17.14
CA ASP A 148 10.95 1.42 -15.73
C ASP A 148 11.02 0.18 -14.83
N MET A 149 10.16 -0.81 -15.05
CA MET A 149 10.19 -2.08 -14.31
C MET A 149 11.49 -2.86 -14.54
N GLU A 150 11.95 -3.00 -15.78
CA GLU A 150 13.23 -3.65 -16.11
C GLU A 150 14.39 -2.96 -15.39
N ARG A 151 14.40 -1.61 -15.39
CA ARG A 151 15.41 -0.84 -14.68
C ARG A 151 15.35 -1.09 -13.16
N ILE A 152 14.16 -1.00 -12.55
CA ILE A 152 13.99 -1.19 -11.11
C ILE A 152 14.46 -2.58 -10.68
N VAL A 153 14.03 -3.62 -11.38
CA VAL A 153 14.38 -5.01 -11.06
C VAL A 153 15.89 -5.28 -11.22
N SER A 154 16.57 -4.57 -12.14
CA SER A 154 18.03 -4.70 -12.36
C SER A 154 18.87 -4.06 -11.24
N LEU A 155 18.31 -3.20 -10.41
CA LEU A 155 19.02 -2.54 -9.31
C LEU A 155 19.35 -3.50 -8.17
N SER A 156 20.39 -3.16 -7.40
CA SER A 156 20.67 -3.85 -6.14
C SER A 156 19.48 -3.71 -5.18
N GLY A 157 18.91 -4.85 -4.78
CA GLY A 157 17.66 -4.91 -4.01
C GLY A 157 16.39 -4.83 -4.86
N GLY A 158 16.46 -4.51 -6.15
CA GLY A 158 15.33 -4.35 -7.04
C GLY A 158 14.48 -5.62 -7.25
N SER A 159 15.11 -6.79 -7.16
CA SER A 159 14.40 -8.08 -7.20
C SER A 159 13.42 -8.28 -6.04
N GLY A 160 13.47 -7.44 -5.01
CA GLY A 160 12.50 -7.40 -3.91
C GLY A 160 11.20 -6.66 -4.25
N CYS A 161 11.09 -6.04 -5.44
CA CYS A 161 9.87 -5.41 -5.91
C CYS A 161 8.75 -6.45 -6.09
N ALA A 162 7.74 -6.40 -5.24
CA ALA A 162 6.69 -7.43 -5.18
C ALA A 162 5.57 -7.22 -6.21
N THR A 163 5.37 -6.00 -6.68
CA THR A 163 4.25 -5.66 -7.59
C THR A 163 4.43 -4.29 -8.25
N ASP A 164 3.76 -4.13 -9.37
CA ASP A 164 3.41 -2.83 -9.96
C ASP A 164 1.88 -2.70 -9.97
N GLN A 165 1.35 -1.69 -9.25
CA GLN A 165 -0.08 -1.40 -9.23
C GLN A 165 -0.43 -0.47 -10.39
N VAL A 166 -1.14 -0.99 -11.37
CA VAL A 166 -1.48 -0.25 -12.59
C VAL A 166 -2.99 -0.11 -12.77
N LEU A 167 -3.40 0.92 -13.52
CA LEU A 167 -4.77 1.04 -13.98
C LEU A 167 -5.05 -0.09 -14.99
N TYR A 168 -6.06 -0.90 -14.69
CA TYR A 168 -6.55 -1.95 -15.58
C TYR A 168 -8.06 -1.78 -15.78
N ASN A 169 -8.47 -1.64 -17.02
CA ASN A 169 -9.88 -1.57 -17.41
C ASN A 169 -10.09 -2.27 -18.76
N LEU A 170 -11.33 -2.61 -19.04
CA LEU A 170 -11.76 -3.21 -20.31
C LEU A 170 -12.02 -2.11 -21.35
#